data_26feba11c7ab36f60ccf73970b061707
#
_entry.id   26feba11c7ab36f60ccf73970b061707
#
_cell.length_a   1.000
_cell.length_b   1.000
_cell.length_c   1.000
_cell.angle_alpha   90.00
_cell.angle_beta   90.00
_cell.angle_gamma   90.00
#
_symmetry.space_group_name_H-M   'P 1'
#
loop_
_entity.id
_entity.type
_entity.pdbx_description
1 polymer ?
#
loop_
_entity_poly.entity_id
_entity_poly.type
_entity_poly.pdbx_seq_one_letter_code
_entity_poly.pdbx_strand_id
1 'polypeptide(L)'
;MKGKPVIPPLYLTATYQFDKSDDLIDVVQNRSGYIYSRWDNPSVMEVEETLAELEGCDRSLGFGSGMAAITTAIMVNIRAGSRIVSIQELYGG
;
A
#
# COMPACT_ATOMS: atom_id res chain seq x y z
N MET A 1 26.89 -7.29 7.47
CA MET A 1 26.63 -8.47 6.62
C MET A 1 27.40 -8.28 5.31
N LYS A 2 28.21 -9.26 4.92
CA LYS A 2 28.86 -9.27 3.59
C LYS A 2 27.92 -9.96 2.61
N GLY A 3 27.34 -9.23 1.68
CA GLY A 3 26.36 -9.71 0.70
C GLY A 3 24.97 -9.11 0.94
N LYS A 4 24.27 -8.84 -0.15
CA LYS A 4 22.88 -8.38 -0.12
C LYS A 4 21.95 -9.55 -0.49
N PRO A 5 20.76 -9.68 0.14
CA PRO A 5 19.79 -10.68 -0.28
C PRO A 5 19.33 -10.38 -1.72
N VAL A 6 19.13 -11.44 -2.50
CA VAL A 6 18.58 -11.35 -3.87
C VAL A 6 17.08 -11.04 -3.83
N ILE A 7 16.40 -11.54 -2.79
CA ILE A 7 14.99 -11.30 -2.53
C ILE A 7 14.88 -10.33 -1.33
N PRO A 8 14.04 -9.29 -1.38
CA PRO A 8 13.82 -8.40 -0.25
C PRO A 8 13.39 -9.17 1.00
N PRO A 9 13.81 -8.73 2.20
CA PRO A 9 13.34 -9.33 3.44
C PRO A 9 11.83 -9.16 3.63
N LEU A 10 11.18 -10.19 4.17
CA LEU A 10 9.77 -10.11 4.52
C LEU A 10 9.61 -9.58 5.95
N TYR A 11 8.97 -8.43 6.10
CA TYR A 11 8.74 -7.76 7.38
C TYR A 11 7.42 -8.18 8.01
N LEU A 12 7.46 -9.22 8.86
CA LEU A 12 6.30 -9.78 9.56
C LEU A 12 6.11 -9.13 10.94
N THR A 13 6.12 -7.82 11.01
CA THR A 13 5.90 -7.09 12.25
C THR A 13 4.73 -6.13 12.14
N ALA A 14 3.97 -5.96 13.23
CA ALA A 14 2.90 -4.97 13.31
C ALA A 14 3.41 -3.62 13.78
N THR A 15 4.39 -3.59 14.70
CA THR A 15 4.89 -2.39 15.35
C THR A 15 6.40 -2.30 15.24
N TYR A 16 6.92 -1.08 15.35
CA TYR A 16 8.34 -0.77 15.27
C TYR A 16 8.78 -0.10 16.58
N GLN A 17 9.99 -0.42 17.05
CA GLN A 17 10.56 0.12 18.26
C GLN A 17 11.52 1.26 17.91
N PHE A 18 11.51 2.30 18.75
CA PHE A 18 12.41 3.44 18.65
C PHE A 18 13.23 3.54 19.94
N ASP A 19 14.51 3.84 19.80
CA ASP A 19 15.40 4.04 20.97
C ASP A 19 15.20 5.42 21.58
N LYS A 20 14.73 6.39 20.81
CA LYS A 20 14.49 7.76 21.23
C LYS A 20 13.12 8.27 20.81
N SER A 21 12.48 9.04 21.67
CA SER A 21 11.20 9.69 21.35
C SER A 21 11.30 10.67 20.18
N ASP A 22 12.43 11.32 20.02
CA ASP A 22 12.66 12.27 18.92
C ASP A 22 12.62 11.57 17.55
N ASP A 23 13.16 10.35 17.46
CA ASP A 23 13.12 9.56 16.22
C ASP A 23 11.67 9.18 15.87
N LEU A 24 10.85 8.84 16.88
CA LEU A 24 9.42 8.59 16.68
C LEU A 24 8.69 9.84 16.19
N ILE A 25 8.98 10.99 16.78
CA ILE A 25 8.37 12.27 16.39
C ILE A 25 8.74 12.61 14.94
N ASP A 26 10.00 12.45 14.57
CA ASP A 26 10.46 12.67 13.19
C ASP A 26 9.72 11.77 12.20
N VAL A 27 9.61 10.48 12.48
CA VAL A 27 8.88 9.54 11.62
C VAL A 27 7.40 9.91 11.49
N VAL A 28 6.74 10.34 12.57
CA VAL A 28 5.34 10.80 12.52
C VAL A 28 5.16 12.04 11.65
N GLN A 29 6.05 13.02 11.83
CA GLN A 29 5.93 14.32 11.15
C GLN A 29 6.35 14.26 9.67
N ASN A 30 7.44 13.56 9.38
CA ASN A 30 8.09 13.58 8.07
C ASN A 30 7.85 12.29 7.25
N ARG A 31 7.17 11.29 7.83
CA ARG A 31 6.98 9.96 7.23
C ARG A 31 8.30 9.33 6.78
N SER A 32 9.36 9.55 7.57
CA SER A 32 10.72 9.11 7.28
C SER A 32 11.00 7.64 7.63
N GLY A 33 9.99 6.89 8.12
CA GLY A 33 10.13 5.51 8.54
C GLY A 33 8.80 4.84 8.87
N TYR A 34 8.85 3.71 9.58
CA TYR A 34 7.71 2.85 9.86
C TYR A 34 7.37 2.86 11.36
N ILE A 35 6.09 2.90 11.69
CA ILE A 35 5.57 2.89 13.07
C ILE A 35 4.65 1.70 13.29
N TYR A 36 3.75 1.48 12.35
CA TYR A 36 2.73 0.46 12.44
C TYR A 36 2.34 -0.02 11.04
N SER A 37 2.32 -1.34 10.84
CA SER A 37 2.13 -1.96 9.53
C SER A 37 0.79 -1.67 8.83
N ARG A 38 -0.23 -1.18 9.56
CA ARG A 38 -1.46 -0.69 8.93
C ARG A 38 -1.26 0.67 8.24
N TRP A 39 -0.29 1.46 8.68
CA TRP A 39 0.07 2.72 8.03
C TRP A 39 0.99 2.48 6.85
N ASP A 40 2.13 1.84 7.11
CA ASP A 40 3.12 1.50 6.11
C ASP A 40 3.90 0.25 6.55
N ASN A 41 4.24 -0.61 5.60
CA ASN A 41 5.07 -1.78 5.82
C ASN A 41 6.05 -1.94 4.65
N PRO A 42 7.36 -2.14 4.90
CA PRO A 42 8.35 -2.26 3.83
C PRO A 42 8.02 -3.31 2.78
N SER A 43 7.48 -4.47 3.19
CA SER A 43 7.13 -5.53 2.25
C SER A 43 5.93 -5.16 1.36
N VAL A 44 4.96 -4.42 1.89
CA VAL A 44 3.82 -3.94 1.10
C VAL A 44 4.28 -2.87 0.11
N MET A 45 5.09 -1.92 0.57
CA MET A 45 5.63 -0.85 -0.28
C MET A 45 6.48 -1.41 -1.43
N GLU A 46 7.32 -2.41 -1.18
CA GLU A 46 8.12 -3.08 -2.22
C GLU A 46 7.23 -3.69 -3.32
N VAL A 47 6.12 -4.33 -2.94
CA VAL A 47 5.15 -4.89 -3.89
C VAL A 47 4.46 -3.77 -4.67
N GLU A 48 4.03 -2.71 -3.98
CA GLU A 48 3.38 -1.56 -4.61
C GLU A 48 4.29 -0.87 -5.62
N GLU A 49 5.56 -0.63 -5.27
CA GLU A 49 6.56 -0.05 -6.16
C GLU A 49 6.82 -0.95 -7.37
N THR A 50 7.02 -2.26 -7.15
CA THR A 50 7.26 -3.22 -8.22
C THR A 50 6.08 -3.28 -9.21
N LEU A 51 4.84 -3.31 -8.69
CA LEU A 51 3.66 -3.32 -9.55
C LEU A 51 3.48 -2.01 -10.32
N ALA A 52 3.76 -0.88 -9.70
CA ALA A 52 3.72 0.42 -10.38
C ALA A 52 4.72 0.46 -11.55
N GLU A 53 5.94 -0.03 -11.35
CA GLU A 53 6.95 -0.13 -12.41
C GLU A 53 6.49 -1.04 -13.56
N LEU A 54 5.97 -2.23 -13.24
CA LEU A 54 5.50 -3.21 -14.22
C LEU A 54 4.33 -2.68 -15.08
N GLU A 55 3.43 -1.92 -14.46
CA GLU A 55 2.25 -1.33 -15.11
C GLU A 55 2.56 0.04 -15.75
N GLY A 56 3.77 0.58 -15.56
CA GLY A 56 4.17 1.89 -16.07
C GLY A 56 3.39 3.05 -15.43
N CYS A 57 3.01 2.89 -14.16
CA CYS A 57 2.26 3.87 -13.38
C CYS A 57 3.17 4.57 -12.37
N ASP A 58 2.78 5.77 -11.91
CA ASP A 58 3.52 6.51 -10.89
C ASP A 58 3.48 5.82 -9.52
N ARG A 59 2.35 5.18 -9.20
CA ARG A 59 2.12 4.48 -7.93
C ARG A 59 1.09 3.37 -8.08
N SER A 60 1.17 2.39 -7.19
CA SER A 60 0.10 1.42 -6.95
C SER A 60 -0.29 1.38 -5.47
N LEU A 61 -1.45 0.81 -5.16
CA LEU A 61 -1.94 0.62 -3.79
C LEU A 61 -2.41 -0.82 -3.61
N GLY A 62 -1.89 -1.49 -2.60
CA GLY A 62 -2.30 -2.83 -2.20
C GLY A 62 -3.56 -2.82 -1.33
N PHE A 63 -4.47 -3.76 -1.59
CA PHE A 63 -5.71 -3.94 -0.82
C PHE A 63 -5.82 -5.38 -0.33
N GLY A 64 -6.53 -5.59 0.76
CA GLY A 64 -6.77 -6.91 1.34
C GLY A 64 -7.70 -7.81 0.50
N SER A 65 -8.39 -7.25 -0.49
CA SER A 65 -9.22 -8.00 -1.44
C SER A 65 -9.39 -7.24 -2.76
N GLY A 66 -9.66 -7.98 -3.84
CA GLY A 66 -9.96 -7.38 -5.14
C GLY A 66 -11.20 -6.47 -5.10
N MET A 67 -12.23 -6.84 -4.34
CA MET A 67 -13.42 -5.98 -4.17
C MET A 67 -13.11 -4.68 -3.45
N ALA A 68 -12.22 -4.67 -2.47
CA ALA A 68 -11.77 -3.44 -1.83
C ALA A 68 -11.05 -2.53 -2.83
N ALA A 69 -10.18 -3.07 -3.68
CA ALA A 69 -9.51 -2.33 -4.74
C ALA A 69 -10.49 -1.73 -5.75
N ILE A 70 -11.41 -2.55 -6.28
CA ILE A 70 -12.42 -2.12 -7.27
C ILE A 70 -13.34 -1.05 -6.67
N THR A 71 -13.86 -1.28 -5.47
CA THR A 71 -14.76 -0.34 -4.79
C THR A 71 -14.05 1.00 -4.55
N THR A 72 -12.82 0.97 -4.07
CA THR A 72 -12.04 2.19 -3.83
C THR A 72 -11.79 2.93 -5.14
N ALA A 73 -11.38 2.23 -6.21
CA ALA A 73 -11.14 2.83 -7.51
C ALA A 73 -12.41 3.51 -8.08
N ILE A 74 -13.58 2.91 -7.87
CA ILE A 74 -14.85 3.51 -8.27
C ILE A 74 -15.15 4.74 -7.38
N MET A 75 -15.10 4.58 -6.06
CA MET A 75 -15.52 5.61 -5.10
C MET A 75 -14.72 6.91 -5.19
N VAL A 76 -13.43 6.86 -5.51
CA VAL A 76 -12.62 8.08 -5.67
C VAL A 76 -12.97 8.88 -6.94
N ASN A 77 -13.64 8.26 -7.90
CA ASN A 77 -14.00 8.88 -9.18
C ASN A 77 -15.47 9.32 -9.27
N ILE A 78 -16.30 9.00 -8.29
CA ILE A 78 -17.73 9.30 -8.33
C ILE A 78 -18.16 10.22 -7.18
N ARG A 79 -19.32 10.88 -7.38
CA ARG A 79 -20.01 11.72 -6.38
C ARG A 79 -21.48 11.33 -6.35
N ALA A 80 -22.20 11.83 -5.36
CA ALA A 80 -23.67 11.70 -5.32
C ALA A 80 -24.28 12.19 -6.64
N GLY A 81 -25.10 11.36 -7.28
CA GLY A 81 -25.70 11.64 -8.59
C GLY A 81 -24.87 11.22 -9.80
N SER A 82 -23.64 10.71 -9.63
CA SER A 82 -22.85 10.14 -10.72
C SER A 82 -23.54 8.91 -11.31
N ARG A 83 -23.33 8.65 -12.58
CA ARG A 83 -23.81 7.46 -13.27
C ARG A 83 -22.64 6.52 -13.58
N ILE A 84 -22.85 5.24 -13.35
CA ILE A 84 -21.90 4.16 -13.68
C ILE A 84 -22.54 3.35 -14.81
N VAL A 85 -21.79 3.08 -15.85
CA VAL A 85 -22.18 2.19 -16.96
C VAL A 85 -21.28 0.97 -16.90
N SER A 86 -21.87 -0.21 -16.90
CA SER A 86 -21.15 -1.48 -16.91
C SER A 86 -21.81 -2.46 -17.86
N ILE A 87 -21.12 -3.53 -18.21
CA ILE A 87 -21.70 -4.68 -18.86
C ILE A 87 -22.56 -5.48 -17.86
N GLN A 88 -23.50 -6.26 -18.35
CA GLN A 88 -24.36 -7.07 -17.49
C GLN A 88 -23.64 -8.33 -16.99
N GLU A 89 -22.78 -8.90 -17.82
CA GLU A 89 -21.99 -10.10 -17.53
C GLU A 89 -20.75 -9.72 -16.73
N LEU A 90 -20.90 -9.58 -15.43
CA LEU A 90 -19.81 -9.36 -14.48
C LEU A 90 -19.45 -10.65 -13.75
N TYR A 91 -18.24 -10.71 -13.21
CA TYR A 91 -17.83 -11.78 -12.33
C TYR A 91 -18.74 -11.82 -11.09
N GLY A 92 -19.35 -12.96 -10.82
CA GLY A 92 -20.36 -13.15 -9.77
C GLY A 92 -19.80 -13.65 -8.43
N GLY A 93 -18.54 -13.36 -8.14
CA GLY A 93 -17.86 -13.76 -6.89
C GLY A 93 -17.99 -12.76 -5.77
#